data_14976f5722454e2eace4bc31168aa3cf
#
_entry.id   14976f5722454e2eace4bc31168aa3cf
#
_cell.length_a   1.000
_cell.length_b   1.000
_cell.length_c   1.000
_cell.angle_alpha   90.00
_cell.angle_beta   90.00
_cell.angle_gamma   90.00
#
_symmetry.space_group_name_H-M   'P 1'
#
loop_
_entity.id
_entity.type
_entity.pdbx_description
1 polymer ?
#
loop_
_entity_poly.entity_id
_entity_poly.type
_entity_poly.pdbx_seq_one_letter_code
_entity_poly.pdbx_strand_id
1 'polypeptide(L)'
;MGNYIEYDDKMAFHPGYYIKEIVEKSGLTQEDFAKRLDTTPKNLSLLIRGEQSLSIDISMKLSRMIGTSVSYWLNLQNAYDALIAEFKSKEELVQEREIFSFFDYKYFREHFNLPDLPRKIDEQIVQVRSFLNVATLTVFKKRDMAVSFRSATGKLSDANIVKANTMVQIATNIALKTTAPKFNKAF
;
A
#
# COMPACT_ATOMS: atom_id res chain seq x y z
N MET A 1 -19.65 6.08 2.52
CA MET A 1 -18.69 6.37 1.46
C MET A 1 -19.41 6.26 0.12
N GLY A 2 -19.16 7.16 -0.82
CA GLY A 2 -19.79 7.09 -2.15
C GLY A 2 -19.21 5.94 -2.96
N ASN A 3 -19.97 5.47 -3.95
CA ASN A 3 -19.53 4.42 -4.88
C ASN A 3 -18.49 4.94 -5.89
N TYR A 4 -17.84 6.05 -5.64
CA TYR A 4 -16.80 6.63 -6.48
C TYR A 4 -15.76 7.35 -5.62
N ILE A 5 -14.59 7.52 -6.19
CA ILE A 5 -13.48 8.32 -5.64
C ILE A 5 -13.11 9.37 -6.67
N GLU A 6 -12.94 10.59 -6.20
CA GLU A 6 -12.40 11.70 -6.97
C GLU A 6 -11.08 12.13 -6.31
N TYR A 7 -10.02 12.17 -7.12
CA TYR A 7 -8.70 12.53 -6.65
C TYR A 7 -7.87 13.17 -7.76
N ASP A 8 -7.34 14.37 -7.50
CA ASP A 8 -6.85 15.28 -8.53
C ASP A 8 -7.94 15.44 -9.62
N ASP A 9 -7.59 15.37 -10.89
CA ASP A 9 -8.54 15.42 -12.02
C ASP A 9 -9.05 14.02 -12.43
N LYS A 10 -8.91 13.01 -11.57
CA LYS A 10 -9.29 11.62 -11.84
C LYS A 10 -10.52 11.24 -11.03
N MET A 11 -11.43 10.50 -11.67
CA MET A 11 -12.59 9.89 -11.01
C MET A 11 -12.65 8.40 -11.36
N ALA A 12 -12.83 7.56 -10.34
CA ALA A 12 -13.08 6.14 -10.53
C ALA A 12 -14.33 5.72 -9.78
N PHE A 13 -15.20 4.97 -10.46
CA PHE A 13 -16.41 4.42 -9.89
C PHE A 13 -16.18 2.97 -9.48
N HIS A 14 -16.61 2.65 -8.26
CA HIS A 14 -16.66 1.25 -7.84
C HIS A 14 -17.64 0.46 -8.74
N PRO A 15 -17.35 -0.80 -9.11
CA PRO A 15 -18.27 -1.61 -9.92
C PRO A 15 -19.70 -1.67 -9.37
N GLY A 16 -19.85 -1.58 -8.06
CA GLY A 16 -21.15 -1.52 -7.38
C GLY A 16 -22.05 -0.36 -7.84
N TYR A 17 -21.48 0.74 -8.31
CA TYR A 17 -22.23 1.84 -8.90
C TYR A 17 -23.01 1.37 -10.14
N TYR A 18 -22.33 0.73 -11.07
CA TYR A 18 -22.94 0.22 -12.31
C TYR A 18 -23.92 -0.93 -12.03
N ILE A 19 -23.58 -1.80 -11.06
CA ILE A 19 -24.47 -2.90 -10.64
C ILE A 19 -25.76 -2.33 -10.06
N LYS A 20 -25.70 -1.25 -9.26
CA LYS A 20 -26.88 -0.57 -8.73
C LYS A 20 -27.78 -0.07 -9.84
N GLU A 21 -27.22 0.61 -10.85
CA GLU A 21 -28.00 1.08 -12.01
C GLU A 21 -28.67 -0.07 -12.76
N ILE A 22 -27.97 -1.19 -12.92
CA ILE A 22 -28.53 -2.38 -13.59
C ILE A 22 -29.68 -2.96 -12.80
N VAL A 23 -29.56 -3.09 -11.47
CA VAL A 23 -30.64 -3.54 -10.59
C VAL A 23 -31.86 -2.62 -10.72
N GLU A 24 -31.68 -1.32 -10.64
CA GLU A 24 -32.75 -0.30 -10.75
C GLU A 24 -33.44 -0.37 -12.13
N LYS A 25 -32.69 -0.48 -13.20
CA LYS A 25 -33.22 -0.58 -14.57
C LYS A 25 -33.87 -1.93 -14.87
N SER A 26 -33.55 -2.99 -14.14
CA SER A 26 -34.12 -4.34 -14.35
C SER A 26 -35.57 -4.46 -13.87
N GLY A 27 -36.05 -3.54 -13.05
CA GLY A 27 -37.36 -3.61 -12.40
C GLY A 27 -37.49 -4.71 -11.33
N LEU A 28 -36.36 -5.38 -10.98
CA LEU A 28 -36.32 -6.41 -9.95
C LEU A 28 -36.05 -5.78 -8.58
N THR A 29 -36.52 -6.47 -7.54
CA THR A 29 -36.03 -6.15 -6.20
C THR A 29 -34.57 -6.56 -6.07
N GLN A 30 -33.81 -5.93 -5.18
CA GLN A 30 -32.41 -6.30 -4.92
C GLN A 30 -32.29 -7.77 -4.47
N GLU A 31 -33.30 -8.28 -3.75
CA GLU A 31 -33.35 -9.68 -3.31
C GLU A 31 -33.53 -10.63 -4.51
N ASP A 32 -34.45 -10.35 -5.42
CA ASP A 32 -34.68 -11.17 -6.59
C ASP A 32 -33.51 -11.13 -7.58
N PHE A 33 -32.85 -9.95 -7.69
CA PHE A 33 -31.64 -9.83 -8.50
C PHE A 33 -30.49 -10.68 -7.89
N ALA A 34 -30.32 -10.66 -6.55
CA ALA A 34 -29.32 -11.46 -5.88
C ALA A 34 -29.56 -12.98 -6.08
N LYS A 35 -30.82 -13.43 -5.98
CA LYS A 35 -31.18 -14.82 -6.27
C LYS A 35 -30.84 -15.23 -7.71
N ARG A 36 -31.13 -14.37 -8.70
CA ARG A 36 -30.81 -14.65 -10.11
C ARG A 36 -29.30 -14.61 -10.39
N LEU A 37 -28.56 -13.77 -9.66
CA LEU A 37 -27.11 -13.70 -9.74
C LEU A 37 -26.43 -14.85 -8.96
N ASP A 38 -27.20 -15.73 -8.32
CA ASP A 38 -26.69 -16.80 -7.46
C ASP A 38 -25.74 -16.27 -6.37
N THR A 39 -26.23 -15.25 -5.64
CA THR A 39 -25.54 -14.65 -4.50
C THR A 39 -26.52 -14.29 -3.38
N THR A 40 -26.03 -13.90 -2.23
CA THR A 40 -26.90 -13.48 -1.12
C THR A 40 -27.30 -12.01 -1.25
N PRO A 41 -28.50 -11.61 -0.79
CA PRO A 41 -28.88 -10.20 -0.74
C PRO A 41 -27.90 -9.33 0.04
N LYS A 42 -27.32 -9.86 1.12
CA LYS A 42 -26.28 -9.18 1.90
C LYS A 42 -25.03 -8.91 1.07
N ASN A 43 -24.55 -9.91 0.33
CA ASN A 43 -23.36 -9.79 -0.51
C ASN A 43 -23.57 -8.74 -1.63
N LEU A 44 -24.71 -8.80 -2.31
CA LEU A 44 -25.08 -7.81 -3.33
C LEU A 44 -25.19 -6.40 -2.73
N SER A 45 -25.78 -6.27 -1.54
CA SER A 45 -25.89 -4.97 -0.85
C SER A 45 -24.52 -4.36 -0.52
N LEU A 46 -23.58 -5.15 0.01
CA LEU A 46 -22.21 -4.70 0.29
C LEU A 46 -21.49 -4.25 -0.98
N LEU A 47 -21.66 -5.01 -2.07
CA LEU A 47 -21.07 -4.71 -3.36
C LEU A 47 -21.64 -3.40 -3.94
N ILE A 48 -22.96 -3.23 -3.93
CA ILE A 48 -23.64 -2.00 -4.41
C ILE A 48 -23.18 -0.77 -3.62
N ARG A 49 -22.92 -0.89 -2.33
CA ARG A 49 -22.42 0.21 -1.50
C ARG A 49 -20.92 0.46 -1.64
N GLY A 50 -20.19 -0.38 -2.38
CA GLY A 50 -18.74 -0.26 -2.50
C GLY A 50 -17.98 -0.69 -1.24
N GLU A 51 -18.63 -1.42 -0.34
CA GLU A 51 -18.05 -1.94 0.90
C GLU A 51 -17.35 -3.29 0.73
N GLN A 52 -17.49 -3.88 -0.46
CA GLN A 52 -16.86 -5.14 -0.83
C GLN A 52 -16.38 -5.07 -2.28
N SER A 53 -15.16 -5.51 -2.53
CA SER A 53 -14.61 -5.61 -3.89
C SER A 53 -15.35 -6.66 -4.72
N LEU A 54 -15.42 -6.43 -6.03
CA LEU A 54 -16.02 -7.35 -6.98
C LEU A 54 -15.11 -8.58 -7.18
N SER A 55 -15.60 -9.75 -6.79
CA SER A 55 -14.86 -11.00 -6.97
C SER A 55 -14.93 -11.52 -8.41
N ILE A 56 -13.98 -12.38 -8.78
CA ILE A 56 -13.96 -13.06 -10.08
C ILE A 56 -15.27 -13.89 -10.26
N ASP A 57 -15.73 -14.57 -9.21
CA ASP A 57 -16.96 -15.36 -9.25
C ASP A 57 -18.19 -14.50 -9.61
N ILE A 58 -18.37 -13.39 -8.91
CA ILE A 58 -19.47 -12.45 -9.21
C ILE A 58 -19.32 -11.84 -10.59
N SER A 59 -18.09 -11.50 -11.03
CA SER A 59 -17.82 -11.00 -12.38
C SER A 59 -18.24 -12.00 -13.46
N MET A 60 -17.98 -13.28 -13.26
CA MET A 60 -18.42 -14.36 -14.15
C MET A 60 -19.96 -14.49 -14.19
N LYS A 61 -20.61 -14.43 -13.03
CA LYS A 61 -22.07 -14.50 -12.92
C LYS A 61 -22.75 -13.30 -13.58
N LEU A 62 -22.24 -12.09 -13.35
CA LEU A 62 -22.69 -10.88 -14.05
C LEU A 62 -22.52 -10.98 -15.57
N SER A 63 -21.34 -11.43 -16.00
CA SER A 63 -21.06 -11.63 -17.43
C SER A 63 -22.08 -12.56 -18.10
N ARG A 64 -22.42 -13.68 -17.49
CA ARG A 64 -23.40 -14.64 -17.99
C ARG A 64 -24.82 -14.08 -17.95
N MET A 65 -25.19 -13.35 -16.90
CA MET A 65 -26.55 -12.83 -16.71
C MET A 65 -26.84 -11.64 -17.61
N ILE A 66 -25.84 -10.78 -17.86
CA ILE A 66 -26.03 -9.46 -18.53
C ILE A 66 -25.46 -9.47 -19.95
N GLY A 67 -24.62 -10.45 -20.31
CA GLY A 67 -23.98 -10.53 -21.63
C GLY A 67 -22.75 -9.65 -21.80
N THR A 68 -22.16 -9.15 -20.72
CA THR A 68 -20.90 -8.39 -20.72
C THR A 68 -19.70 -9.33 -20.63
N SER A 69 -18.47 -8.84 -20.86
CA SER A 69 -17.28 -9.66 -20.62
C SER A 69 -16.88 -9.67 -19.16
N VAL A 70 -16.27 -10.76 -18.70
CA VAL A 70 -15.68 -10.83 -17.34
C VAL A 70 -14.60 -9.77 -17.17
N SER A 71 -13.77 -9.56 -18.20
CA SER A 71 -12.71 -8.55 -18.19
C SER A 71 -13.24 -7.12 -18.02
N TYR A 72 -14.42 -6.80 -18.53
CA TYR A 72 -15.04 -5.50 -18.30
C TYR A 72 -15.20 -5.21 -16.80
N TRP A 73 -15.77 -6.16 -16.06
CA TRP A 73 -16.00 -6.01 -14.63
C TRP A 73 -14.70 -5.94 -13.81
N LEU A 74 -13.74 -6.80 -14.16
CA LEU A 74 -12.45 -6.82 -13.47
C LEU A 74 -11.65 -5.54 -13.76
N ASN A 75 -11.72 -4.99 -14.97
CA ASN A 75 -11.06 -3.72 -15.30
C ASN A 75 -11.66 -2.54 -14.53
N LEU A 76 -12.98 -2.52 -14.29
CA LEU A 76 -13.61 -1.50 -13.45
C LEU A 76 -13.08 -1.59 -12.00
N GLN A 77 -13.00 -2.79 -11.43
CA GLN A 77 -12.47 -2.97 -10.09
C GLN A 77 -10.99 -2.55 -10.03
N ASN A 78 -10.18 -3.00 -10.98
CA ASN A 78 -8.76 -2.65 -11.03
C ASN A 78 -8.52 -1.13 -11.15
N ALA A 79 -9.31 -0.44 -11.97
CA ALA A 79 -9.20 1.01 -12.11
C ALA A 79 -9.54 1.74 -10.80
N TYR A 80 -10.57 1.28 -10.10
CA TYR A 80 -10.95 1.81 -8.80
C TYR A 80 -9.87 1.56 -7.74
N ASP A 81 -9.38 0.31 -7.64
CA ASP A 81 -8.34 -0.07 -6.67
C ASP A 81 -7.02 0.65 -6.93
N ALA A 82 -6.65 0.85 -8.20
CA ALA A 82 -5.45 1.58 -8.59
C ALA A 82 -5.50 3.04 -8.13
N LEU A 83 -6.66 3.71 -8.27
CA LEU A 83 -6.82 5.10 -7.83
C LEU A 83 -6.76 5.21 -6.28
N ILE A 84 -7.38 4.25 -5.56
CA ILE A 84 -7.25 4.17 -4.10
C ILE A 84 -5.78 4.00 -3.68
N ALA A 85 -5.06 3.12 -4.36
CA ALA A 85 -3.65 2.87 -4.06
C ALA A 85 -2.79 4.11 -4.32
N GLU A 86 -3.05 4.84 -5.42
CA GLU A 86 -2.38 6.11 -5.73
C GLU A 86 -2.62 7.16 -4.63
N PHE A 87 -3.88 7.31 -4.20
CA PHE A 87 -4.25 8.24 -3.11
C PHE A 87 -3.53 7.89 -1.80
N LYS A 88 -3.61 6.62 -1.37
CA LYS A 88 -2.92 6.15 -0.15
C LYS A 88 -1.40 6.36 -0.23
N SER A 89 -0.80 6.08 -1.38
CA SER A 89 0.64 6.26 -1.57
C SER A 89 1.06 7.72 -1.40
N LYS A 90 0.25 8.69 -1.83
CA LYS A 90 0.53 10.11 -1.63
C LYS A 90 0.37 10.53 -0.17
N GLU A 91 -0.65 10.02 0.53
CA GLU A 91 -0.81 10.27 1.97
C GLU A 91 0.37 9.69 2.77
N GLU A 92 0.79 8.47 2.46
CA GLU A 92 1.95 7.85 3.09
C GLU A 92 3.23 8.64 2.85
N LEU A 93 3.41 9.19 1.65
CA LEU A 93 4.57 10.01 1.31
C LEU A 93 4.65 11.29 2.16
N VAL A 94 3.51 11.91 2.47
CA VAL A 94 3.46 13.07 3.38
C VAL A 94 3.98 12.68 4.77
N GLN A 95 3.56 11.53 5.30
CA GLN A 95 4.04 11.03 6.59
C GLN A 95 5.53 10.68 6.54
N GLU A 96 6.01 10.13 5.43
CA GLU A 96 7.42 9.80 5.26
C GLU A 96 8.32 11.02 5.21
N ARG A 97 7.86 12.17 4.67
CA ARG A 97 8.64 13.42 4.68
C ARG A 97 9.00 13.87 6.09
N GLU A 98 8.09 13.70 7.07
CA GLU A 98 8.39 14.02 8.46
C GLU A 98 9.54 13.16 9.00
N ILE A 99 9.51 11.86 8.71
CA ILE A 99 10.53 10.91 9.15
C ILE A 99 11.83 11.14 8.39
N PHE A 100 11.72 11.43 7.10
CA PHE A 100 12.87 11.72 6.25
C PHE A 100 13.69 12.92 6.73
N SER A 101 13.08 13.86 7.46
CA SER A 101 13.79 14.98 8.09
C SER A 101 14.85 14.53 9.11
N PHE A 102 14.79 13.31 9.62
CA PHE A 102 15.79 12.71 10.51
C PHE A 102 16.95 12.04 9.77
N PHE A 103 16.84 11.88 8.45
CA PHE A 103 17.86 11.29 7.61
C PHE A 103 18.77 12.37 7.02
N ASP A 104 20.05 12.05 6.91
CA ASP A 104 21.00 12.84 6.15
C ASP A 104 21.18 12.20 4.76
N TYR A 105 20.46 12.70 3.75
CA TYR A 105 20.57 12.17 2.40
C TYR A 105 21.98 12.32 1.81
N LYS A 106 22.74 13.35 2.23
CA LYS A 106 24.13 13.54 1.82
C LYS A 106 24.98 12.34 2.26
N TYR A 107 24.78 11.85 3.50
CA TYR A 107 25.48 10.67 4.00
C TYR A 107 25.22 9.44 3.12
N PHE A 108 23.97 9.19 2.71
CA PHE A 108 23.65 8.07 1.83
C PHE A 108 24.29 8.21 0.44
N ARG A 109 24.32 9.42 -0.11
CA ARG A 109 24.94 9.70 -1.38
C ARG A 109 26.44 9.43 -1.34
N GLU A 110 27.13 9.91 -0.33
CA GLU A 110 28.59 9.84 -0.20
C GLU A 110 29.11 8.44 0.14
N HIS A 111 28.35 7.69 0.97
CA HIS A 111 28.81 6.38 1.46
C HIS A 111 28.20 5.20 0.71
N PHE A 112 27.07 5.38 0.05
CA PHE A 112 26.33 4.29 -0.59
C PHE A 112 25.98 4.57 -2.07
N ASN A 113 26.57 5.59 -2.66
CA ASN A 113 26.39 5.95 -4.06
C ASN A 113 24.94 6.18 -4.49
N LEU A 114 24.09 6.74 -3.62
CA LEU A 114 22.76 7.15 -4.03
C LEU A 114 22.85 8.35 -5.01
N PRO A 115 21.88 8.49 -5.93
CA PRO A 115 21.91 9.54 -6.94
C PRO A 115 21.86 10.95 -6.32
N ASP A 116 22.44 11.93 -6.98
CA ASP A 116 22.33 13.33 -6.58
C ASP A 116 20.99 13.91 -7.03
N LEU A 117 20.08 14.14 -6.08
CA LEU A 117 18.71 14.60 -6.29
C LEU A 117 18.43 15.88 -5.48
N PRO A 118 19.09 17.01 -5.81
CA PRO A 118 18.94 18.22 -5.03
C PRO A 118 17.48 18.72 -5.06
N ARG A 119 16.93 19.05 -3.88
CA ARG A 119 15.57 19.57 -3.70
C ARG A 119 14.41 18.66 -4.12
N LYS A 120 14.67 17.38 -4.40
CA LYS A 120 13.67 16.40 -4.82
C LYS A 120 13.40 15.41 -3.69
N ILE A 121 12.79 15.86 -2.60
CA ILE A 121 12.60 15.09 -1.37
C ILE A 121 11.90 13.77 -1.63
N ASP A 122 10.84 13.75 -2.42
CA ASP A 122 10.06 12.54 -2.70
C ASP A 122 10.89 11.50 -3.47
N GLU A 123 11.69 11.96 -4.46
CA GLU A 123 12.60 11.07 -5.17
C GLU A 123 13.72 10.55 -4.23
N GLN A 124 14.22 11.39 -3.32
CA GLN A 124 15.18 10.97 -2.30
C GLN A 124 14.59 9.91 -1.37
N ILE A 125 13.34 10.07 -0.92
CA ILE A 125 12.62 9.08 -0.11
C ILE A 125 12.53 7.74 -0.83
N VAL A 126 12.16 7.74 -2.12
CA VAL A 126 12.10 6.54 -2.94
C VAL A 126 13.47 5.83 -3.01
N GLN A 127 14.55 6.58 -3.21
CA GLN A 127 15.90 6.01 -3.25
C GLN A 127 16.32 5.41 -1.91
N VAL A 128 16.05 6.10 -0.80
CA VAL A 128 16.38 5.61 0.55
C VAL A 128 15.55 4.38 0.90
N ARG A 129 14.25 4.32 0.56
CA ARG A 129 13.42 3.12 0.75
C ARG A 129 13.99 1.92 0.00
N SER A 130 14.33 2.12 -1.28
CA SER A 130 14.91 1.07 -2.11
C SER A 130 16.25 0.57 -1.55
N PHE A 131 17.13 1.48 -1.16
CA PHE A 131 18.43 1.16 -0.57
C PHE A 131 18.30 0.39 0.75
N LEU A 132 17.39 0.81 1.63
CA LEU A 132 17.13 0.18 2.92
C LEU A 132 16.28 -1.10 2.79
N ASN A 133 15.73 -1.37 1.60
CA ASN A 133 14.85 -2.51 1.32
C ASN A 133 13.62 -2.52 2.26
N VAL A 134 12.94 -1.40 2.35
CA VAL A 134 11.71 -1.23 3.16
C VAL A 134 10.58 -0.65 2.30
N ALA A 135 9.35 -1.02 2.61
CA ALA A 135 8.17 -0.51 1.91
C ALA A 135 7.85 0.94 2.28
N THR A 136 8.17 1.36 3.51
CA THR A 136 7.96 2.71 4.01
C THR A 136 9.01 3.06 5.07
N LEU A 137 9.42 4.33 5.14
CA LEU A 137 10.35 4.81 6.19
C LEU A 137 9.69 4.87 7.58
N THR A 138 8.36 4.81 7.65
CA THR A 138 7.62 4.84 8.93
C THR A 138 7.96 3.66 9.83
N VAL A 139 8.44 2.56 9.27
CA VAL A 139 8.89 1.39 10.06
C VAL A 139 10.00 1.74 11.06
N PHE A 140 10.83 2.73 10.73
CA PHE A 140 11.94 3.14 11.61
C PHE A 140 11.50 3.92 12.86
N LYS A 141 10.25 4.38 12.94
CA LYS A 141 9.66 4.92 14.19
C LYS A 141 9.27 3.84 15.20
N LYS A 142 9.14 2.59 14.77
CA LYS A 142 8.68 1.50 15.63
C LYS A 142 9.79 1.10 16.61
N ARG A 143 9.44 1.01 17.88
CA ARG A 143 10.39 0.66 18.94
C ARG A 143 10.78 -0.82 18.95
N ASP A 144 9.97 -1.66 18.35
CA ASP A 144 10.20 -3.11 18.23
C ASP A 144 11.30 -3.47 17.22
N MET A 145 11.61 -2.58 16.27
CA MET A 145 12.78 -2.74 15.38
C MET A 145 14.09 -2.30 16.07
N ALA A 146 14.00 -1.48 17.11
CA ALA A 146 15.16 -1.10 17.89
C ALA A 146 15.66 -2.34 18.64
N VAL A 147 16.78 -2.89 18.20
CA VAL A 147 17.64 -3.65 19.12
C VAL A 147 17.72 -2.80 20.39
N SER A 148 17.45 -3.42 21.54
CA SER A 148 17.43 -2.73 22.83
C SER A 148 18.77 -2.05 23.08
N PHE A 149 18.96 -0.86 22.52
CA PHE A 149 20.06 0.01 22.93
C PHE A 149 19.75 0.41 24.37
N ARG A 150 20.41 -0.25 25.32
CA ARG A 150 20.48 0.21 26.69
C ARG A 150 21.19 1.56 26.67
N SER A 151 20.43 2.61 26.45
CA SER A 151 20.90 3.97 26.68
C SER A 151 20.96 4.16 28.20
N ALA A 152 22.16 4.42 28.72
CA ALA A 152 22.37 4.79 30.11
C ALA A 152 21.68 6.14 30.48
N THR A 153 21.06 6.83 29.55
CA THR A 153 20.62 8.23 29.67
C THR A 153 19.14 8.48 29.41
N GLY A 154 18.24 7.51 29.60
CA GLY A 154 16.79 7.80 29.57
C GLY A 154 16.11 7.57 28.21
N LYS A 155 14.89 8.13 28.00
CA LYS A 155 14.10 7.94 26.81
C LYS A 155 14.80 8.51 25.56
N LEU A 156 15.04 7.66 24.56
CA LEU A 156 15.54 8.10 23.26
C LEU A 156 14.50 8.99 22.58
N SER A 157 14.95 10.08 21.94
CA SER A 157 14.10 10.89 21.06
C SER A 157 13.73 10.09 19.79
N ASP A 158 12.62 10.46 19.16
CA ASP A 158 12.18 9.82 17.89
C ASP A 158 13.27 9.87 16.82
N ALA A 159 14.01 10.99 16.73
CA ALA A 159 15.13 11.13 15.81
C ALA A 159 16.24 10.09 16.08
N ASN A 160 16.56 9.85 17.36
CA ASN A 160 17.58 8.87 17.73
C ASN A 160 17.11 7.43 17.48
N ILE A 161 15.81 7.15 17.69
CA ILE A 161 15.21 5.85 17.37
C ILE A 161 15.30 5.58 15.86
N VAL A 162 14.89 6.54 15.03
CA VAL A 162 14.96 6.43 13.57
C VAL A 162 16.40 6.20 13.11
N LYS A 163 17.36 6.98 13.59
CA LYS A 163 18.78 6.83 13.24
C LYS A 163 19.33 5.46 13.64
N ALA A 164 19.05 5.01 14.87
CA ALA A 164 19.52 3.71 15.36
C ALA A 164 18.93 2.56 14.52
N ASN A 165 17.62 2.55 14.27
CA ASN A 165 16.96 1.55 13.46
C ASN A 165 17.49 1.52 12.03
N THR A 166 17.75 2.69 11.45
CA THR A 166 18.35 2.81 10.12
C THR A 166 19.75 2.18 10.06
N MET A 167 20.60 2.46 11.05
CA MET A 167 21.94 1.87 11.10
C MET A 167 21.89 0.34 11.25
N VAL A 168 20.97 -0.18 12.06
CA VAL A 168 20.73 -1.64 12.16
C VAL A 168 20.30 -2.22 10.82
N GLN A 169 19.38 -1.55 10.12
CA GLN A 169 18.93 -2.02 8.79
C GLN A 169 20.06 -2.03 7.77
N ILE A 170 20.90 -0.98 7.76
CA ILE A 170 22.08 -0.92 6.88
C ILE A 170 23.03 -2.07 7.18
N ALA A 171 23.36 -2.27 8.46
CA ALA A 171 24.25 -3.34 8.90
C ALA A 171 23.69 -4.74 8.52
N THR A 172 22.38 -4.94 8.71
CA THR A 172 21.69 -6.18 8.32
C THR A 172 21.76 -6.40 6.81
N ASN A 173 21.47 -5.39 6.00
CA ASN A 173 21.51 -5.49 4.54
C ASN A 173 22.93 -5.78 4.03
N ILE A 174 23.96 -5.21 4.66
CA ILE A 174 25.36 -5.50 4.33
C ILE A 174 25.72 -6.94 4.73
N ALA A 175 25.34 -7.37 5.95
CA ALA A 175 25.62 -8.72 6.44
C ALA A 175 24.97 -9.81 5.55
N LEU A 176 23.73 -9.59 5.11
CA LEU A 176 23.04 -10.52 4.21
C LEU A 176 23.69 -10.65 2.82
N LYS A 177 24.42 -9.63 2.38
CA LYS A 177 25.16 -9.63 1.11
C LYS A 177 26.58 -10.17 1.25
N THR A 178 27.08 -10.30 2.46
CA THR A 178 28.46 -10.74 2.73
C THR A 178 28.47 -12.23 3.05
N THR A 179 29.21 -13.00 2.29
CA THR A 179 29.50 -14.42 2.59
C THR A 179 30.50 -14.48 3.72
N ALA A 180 30.04 -14.60 4.95
CA ALA A 180 30.93 -14.84 6.09
C ALA A 180 31.36 -16.32 6.11
N PRO A 181 32.64 -16.63 6.43
CA PRO A 181 33.09 -18.01 6.64
C PRO A 181 32.30 -18.63 7.79
N LYS A 182 31.95 -19.93 7.65
CA LYS A 182 31.26 -20.65 8.72
C LYS A 182 32.07 -20.56 10.01
N PHE A 183 31.40 -20.17 11.10
CA PHE A 183 32.04 -20.15 12.44
C PHE A 183 32.55 -21.54 12.78
N ASN A 184 33.86 -21.68 12.95
CA ASN A 184 34.46 -22.93 13.35
C ASN A 184 34.66 -22.88 14.87
N LYS A 185 33.99 -23.78 15.61
CA LYS A 185 34.07 -23.92 17.06
C LYS A 185 35.39 -24.57 17.58
N ALA A 186 36.38 -24.70 16.70
CA ALA A 186 37.67 -25.28 17.10
C ALA A 186 38.59 -24.20 17.67
N PHE A 187 38.37 -23.88 18.95
CA PHE A 187 39.34 -23.43 19.93
C PHE A 187 38.94 -23.97 21.29
#